data_9e9511144b0df99af503ee01d507b2fa
#
_entry.id   9e9511144b0df99af503ee01d507b2fa
#
_cell.length_a   1.000
_cell.length_b   1.000
_cell.length_c   1.000
_cell.angle_alpha   90.00
_cell.angle_beta   90.00
_cell.angle_gamma   90.00
#
_symmetry.space_group_name_H-M   'P 1'
#
loop_
_entity.id
_entity.type
_entity.pdbx_description
1 polymer ?
#
loop_
_entity_poly.entity_id
_entity_poly.type
_entity_poly.pdbx_seq_one_letter_code
_entity_poly.pdbx_strand_id
1 'polypeptide(L)'
;MTSSAEASPMRIVIGLFLLTILTFLGYWLLLDQRIHTQSIAYNELGNTFSEQGKYDEAIKNYQHAIKIRINFAEPYNNLANALVRKGKLQESVSYYQKAIHLKSNYAEAYSNLGIVLGEQGKLDEAMEQYQKALKINPGLFQVHNSLAILLAQRGDFSGALSHYQQAITLHPGFAQAYNNMGSALAGQGRFEEAIVHFEQAINFDSHYRVAQKNLDLARSLVGKSNARVQQEIR
;
A
#
# COMPACT_ATOMS: atom_id res chain seq x y z
N MET A 1 63.98 40.71 17.16
CA MET A 1 63.60 40.87 15.75
C MET A 1 62.54 39.80 15.46
N THR A 2 61.30 40.17 15.57
CA THR A 2 60.14 39.26 15.22
C THR A 2 59.80 39.48 13.78
N SER A 3 60.18 38.50 12.94
CA SER A 3 59.78 38.48 11.52
C SER A 3 58.25 38.30 11.44
N SER A 4 57.54 39.34 11.19
CA SER A 4 56.13 39.26 10.75
C SER A 4 56.09 38.62 9.40
N ALA A 5 55.73 37.34 9.34
CA ALA A 5 55.53 36.63 8.08
C ALA A 5 54.27 37.21 7.40
N GLU A 6 54.47 38.21 6.53
CA GLU A 6 53.40 38.69 5.64
C GLU A 6 52.93 37.57 4.75
N ALA A 7 51.62 37.22 4.84
CA ALA A 7 51.04 36.21 3.97
C ALA A 7 51.14 36.65 2.51
N SER A 8 51.69 35.80 1.66
CA SER A 8 51.84 36.18 0.24
C SER A 8 50.47 36.53 -0.40
N PRO A 9 50.41 37.52 -1.29
CA PRO A 9 49.16 37.96 -1.95
C PRO A 9 48.32 36.80 -2.49
N MET A 10 48.98 35.78 -2.98
CA MET A 10 48.35 34.58 -3.50
C MET A 10 47.62 33.77 -2.42
N ARG A 11 48.12 33.67 -1.17
CA ARG A 11 47.48 33.03 -0.05
C ARG A 11 46.24 33.81 0.40
N ILE A 12 46.27 35.12 0.34
CA ILE A 12 45.10 35.96 0.67
C ILE A 12 44.01 35.76 -0.40
N VAL A 13 44.34 35.73 -1.68
CA VAL A 13 43.39 35.52 -2.79
C VAL A 13 42.76 34.10 -2.68
N ILE A 14 43.57 33.06 -2.42
CA ILE A 14 43.06 31.69 -2.21
C ILE A 14 42.13 31.65 -0.97
N GLY A 15 42.50 32.29 0.12
CA GLY A 15 41.67 32.35 1.32
C GLY A 15 40.32 33.02 1.09
N LEU A 16 40.29 34.13 0.39
CA LEU A 16 39.05 34.82 0.00
C LEU A 16 38.20 34.00 -0.93
N PHE A 17 38.79 33.30 -1.90
CA PHE A 17 38.08 32.41 -2.82
C PHE A 17 37.46 31.23 -2.09
N LEU A 18 38.19 30.57 -1.16
CA LEU A 18 37.66 29.51 -0.33
C LEU A 18 36.51 29.99 0.60
N LEU A 19 36.65 31.17 1.16
CA LEU A 19 35.59 31.80 1.98
C LEU A 19 34.31 32.04 1.20
N THR A 20 34.41 32.54 -0.04
CA THR A 20 33.24 32.74 -0.92
C THR A 20 32.57 31.42 -1.30
N ILE A 21 33.33 30.36 -1.57
CA ILE A 21 32.79 29.02 -1.83
C ILE A 21 32.05 28.52 -0.59
N LEU A 22 32.65 28.62 0.59
CA LEU A 22 32.03 28.12 1.84
C LEU A 22 30.75 28.89 2.17
N THR A 23 30.72 30.21 1.98
CA THR A 23 29.51 31.02 2.21
C THR A 23 28.42 30.67 1.20
N PHE A 24 28.76 30.44 -0.07
CA PHE A 24 27.81 30.02 -1.09
C PHE A 24 27.26 28.62 -0.80
N LEU A 25 28.11 27.68 -0.43
CA LEU A 25 27.69 26.33 0.00
C LEU A 25 26.76 26.38 1.23
N GLY A 26 27.11 27.19 2.23
CA GLY A 26 26.26 27.40 3.41
C GLY A 26 24.90 27.96 3.06
N TYR A 27 24.84 28.99 2.20
CA TYR A 27 23.58 29.54 1.72
C TYR A 27 22.75 28.53 0.93
N TRP A 28 23.40 27.75 0.07
CA TRP A 28 22.74 26.70 -0.73
C TRP A 28 22.15 25.61 0.17
N LEU A 29 22.88 25.14 1.19
CA LEU A 29 22.38 24.15 2.17
C LEU A 29 21.17 24.67 2.95
N LEU A 30 21.19 25.93 3.39
CA LEU A 30 20.05 26.55 4.09
C LEU A 30 18.82 26.67 3.17
N LEU A 31 19.04 27.01 1.92
CA LEU A 31 17.96 27.10 0.92
C LEU A 31 17.35 25.72 0.65
N ASP A 32 18.18 24.69 0.46
CA ASP A 32 17.72 23.31 0.25
C ASP A 32 16.93 22.80 1.46
N GLN A 33 17.42 23.03 2.67
CA GLN A 33 16.71 22.69 3.90
C GLN A 33 15.34 23.38 4.01
N ARG A 34 15.26 24.67 3.64
CA ARG A 34 14.00 25.42 3.63
C ARG A 34 13.01 24.85 2.62
N ILE A 35 13.45 24.54 1.41
CA ILE A 35 12.67 23.91 0.35
C ILE A 35 12.14 22.55 0.83
N HIS A 36 13.01 21.76 1.44
CA HIS A 36 12.65 20.46 1.98
C HIS A 36 11.55 20.55 3.06
N THR A 37 11.77 21.42 4.06
CA THR A 37 10.81 21.63 5.17
C THR A 37 9.45 22.12 4.64
N GLN A 38 9.46 23.06 3.69
CA GLN A 38 8.23 23.61 3.12
C GLN A 38 7.46 22.56 2.33
N SER A 39 8.13 21.70 1.57
CA SER A 39 7.49 20.62 0.82
C SER A 39 6.86 19.58 1.75
N ILE A 40 7.53 19.23 2.86
CA ILE A 40 6.98 18.36 3.89
C ILE A 40 5.72 18.99 4.51
N ALA A 41 5.78 20.26 4.89
CA ALA A 41 4.64 20.95 5.51
C ALA A 41 3.39 20.95 4.62
N TYR A 42 3.53 21.17 3.31
CA TYR A 42 2.40 21.03 2.38
C TYR A 42 1.89 19.60 2.27
N ASN A 43 2.78 18.60 2.27
CA ASN A 43 2.34 17.19 2.27
C ASN A 43 1.55 16.85 3.53
N GLU A 44 2.01 17.24 4.71
CA GLU A 44 1.31 17.03 5.99
C GLU A 44 -0.04 17.77 6.05
N LEU A 45 -0.09 18.99 5.52
CA LEU A 45 -1.35 19.73 5.42
C LEU A 45 -2.32 19.01 4.47
N GLY A 46 -1.81 18.44 3.37
CA GLY A 46 -2.58 17.59 2.47
C GLY A 46 -3.14 16.36 3.19
N ASN A 47 -2.33 15.67 4.03
CA ASN A 47 -2.76 14.54 4.85
C ASN A 47 -3.90 14.95 5.79
N THR A 48 -3.75 16.07 6.48
CA THR A 48 -4.77 16.61 7.39
C THR A 48 -6.11 16.86 6.66
N PHE A 49 -6.08 17.45 5.46
CA PHE A 49 -7.29 17.62 4.67
C PHE A 49 -7.88 16.30 4.17
N SER A 50 -7.04 15.34 3.80
CA SER A 50 -7.47 14.00 3.38
C SER A 50 -8.20 13.26 4.51
N GLU A 51 -7.68 13.31 5.74
CA GLU A 51 -8.31 12.74 6.93
C GLU A 51 -9.66 13.36 7.24
N GLN A 52 -9.83 14.65 6.93
CA GLN A 52 -11.12 15.37 7.03
C GLN A 52 -12.07 15.05 5.87
N GLY A 53 -11.67 14.24 4.89
CA GLY A 53 -12.46 13.98 3.68
C GLY A 53 -12.46 15.13 2.66
N LYS A 54 -11.67 16.17 2.89
CA LYS A 54 -11.54 17.35 2.01
C LYS A 54 -10.51 17.07 0.91
N TYR A 55 -10.87 16.18 -0.02
CA TYR A 55 -9.92 15.67 -1.01
C TYR A 55 -9.46 16.72 -2.03
N ASP A 56 -10.26 17.74 -2.33
CA ASP A 56 -9.85 18.81 -3.24
C ASP A 56 -8.75 19.70 -2.64
N GLU A 57 -8.87 20.02 -1.36
CA GLU A 57 -7.86 20.75 -0.62
C GLU A 57 -6.60 19.92 -0.42
N ALA A 58 -6.75 18.62 -0.13
CA ALA A 58 -5.62 17.69 -0.05
C ALA A 58 -4.84 17.65 -1.36
N ILE A 59 -5.51 17.48 -2.49
CA ILE A 59 -4.91 17.46 -3.83
C ILE A 59 -4.11 18.73 -4.10
N LYS A 60 -4.67 19.91 -3.81
CA LYS A 60 -3.97 21.20 -3.99
C LYS A 60 -2.68 21.26 -3.17
N ASN A 61 -2.72 20.80 -1.92
CA ASN A 61 -1.56 20.82 -1.04
C ASN A 61 -0.48 19.82 -1.48
N TYR A 62 -0.85 18.60 -1.90
CA TYR A 62 0.10 17.65 -2.48
C TYR A 62 0.74 18.19 -3.77
N GLN A 63 -0.04 18.85 -4.62
CA GLN A 63 0.49 19.51 -5.82
C GLN A 63 1.47 20.65 -5.48
N HIS A 64 1.23 21.42 -4.41
CA HIS A 64 2.17 22.41 -3.92
C HIS A 64 3.46 21.75 -3.42
N ALA A 65 3.37 20.66 -2.65
CA ALA A 65 4.53 19.89 -2.20
C ALA A 65 5.38 19.40 -3.39
N ILE A 66 4.74 18.85 -4.41
CA ILE A 66 5.38 18.36 -5.64
C ILE A 66 6.03 19.51 -6.43
N LYS A 67 5.37 20.66 -6.54
CA LYS A 67 5.91 21.84 -7.24
C LYS A 67 7.18 22.36 -6.58
N ILE A 68 7.22 22.33 -5.24
CA ILE A 68 8.39 22.77 -4.47
C ILE A 68 9.53 21.75 -4.58
N ARG A 69 9.21 20.45 -4.52
CA ARG A 69 10.18 19.35 -4.57
C ARG A 69 9.70 18.21 -5.45
N ILE A 70 10.05 18.25 -6.71
CA ILE A 70 9.58 17.32 -7.74
C ILE A 70 10.02 15.85 -7.52
N ASN A 71 11.09 15.63 -6.76
CA ASN A 71 11.64 14.31 -6.45
C ASN A 71 11.20 13.76 -5.07
N PHE A 72 10.14 14.30 -4.49
CA PHE A 72 9.57 13.84 -3.22
C PHE A 72 8.45 12.83 -3.50
N ALA A 73 8.70 11.53 -3.27
CA ALA A 73 7.81 10.44 -3.68
C ALA A 73 6.48 10.43 -2.92
N GLU A 74 6.48 10.74 -1.63
CA GLU A 74 5.32 10.63 -0.74
C GLU A 74 4.12 11.48 -1.20
N PRO A 75 4.26 12.76 -1.59
CA PRO A 75 3.13 13.54 -2.10
C PRO A 75 2.50 12.96 -3.38
N TYR A 76 3.26 12.28 -4.23
CA TYR A 76 2.68 11.61 -5.40
C TYR A 76 1.79 10.44 -5.00
N ASN A 77 2.22 9.60 -4.06
CA ASN A 77 1.40 8.51 -3.53
C ASN A 77 0.12 9.07 -2.87
N ASN A 78 0.26 10.10 -2.04
CA ASN A 78 -0.85 10.70 -1.31
C ASN A 78 -1.85 11.42 -2.24
N LEU A 79 -1.36 12.09 -3.28
CA LEU A 79 -2.18 12.67 -4.34
C LEU A 79 -2.97 11.58 -5.07
N ALA A 80 -2.33 10.46 -5.41
CA ALA A 80 -2.99 9.32 -6.03
C ALA A 80 -4.08 8.73 -5.12
N ASN A 81 -3.81 8.58 -3.82
CA ASN A 81 -4.81 8.15 -2.84
C ASN A 81 -6.03 9.10 -2.81
N ALA A 82 -5.81 10.41 -2.79
CA ALA A 82 -6.88 11.40 -2.82
C ALA A 82 -7.71 11.35 -4.12
N LEU A 83 -7.05 11.11 -5.26
CA LEU A 83 -7.72 10.91 -6.55
C LEU A 83 -8.60 9.65 -6.57
N VAL A 84 -8.11 8.54 -5.99
CA VAL A 84 -8.90 7.30 -5.81
C VAL A 84 -10.17 7.59 -4.98
N ARG A 85 -10.04 8.31 -3.88
CA ARG A 85 -11.20 8.71 -3.06
C ARG A 85 -12.21 9.56 -3.82
N LYS A 86 -11.79 10.28 -4.85
CA LYS A 86 -12.66 11.03 -5.77
C LYS A 86 -13.17 10.21 -6.97
N GLY A 87 -12.88 8.91 -7.06
CA GLY A 87 -13.25 8.05 -8.18
C GLY A 87 -12.42 8.25 -9.45
N LYS A 88 -11.31 9.01 -9.39
CA LYS A 88 -10.43 9.29 -10.53
C LYS A 88 -9.34 8.21 -10.67
N LEU A 89 -9.76 6.95 -10.80
CA LEU A 89 -8.89 5.78 -10.80
C LEU A 89 -7.81 5.86 -11.90
N GLN A 90 -8.21 6.25 -13.12
CA GLN A 90 -7.28 6.29 -14.25
C GLN A 90 -6.17 7.34 -14.05
N GLU A 91 -6.53 8.49 -13.48
CA GLU A 91 -5.58 9.57 -13.19
C GLU A 91 -4.59 9.15 -12.09
N SER A 92 -5.04 8.43 -11.06
CA SER A 92 -4.21 8.02 -9.92
C SER A 92 -3.07 7.08 -10.31
N VAL A 93 -3.24 6.23 -11.32
CA VAL A 93 -2.22 5.27 -11.78
C VAL A 93 -0.90 5.97 -12.12
N SER A 94 -0.95 7.08 -12.85
CA SER A 94 0.25 7.82 -13.25
C SER A 94 1.02 8.39 -12.06
N TYR A 95 0.31 8.81 -11.02
CA TYR A 95 0.93 9.34 -9.80
C TYR A 95 1.55 8.25 -8.93
N TYR A 96 0.90 7.07 -8.79
CA TYR A 96 1.55 5.92 -8.13
C TYR A 96 2.82 5.48 -8.88
N GLN A 97 2.76 5.39 -10.20
CA GLN A 97 3.93 5.07 -11.02
C GLN A 97 5.07 6.08 -10.83
N LYS A 98 4.73 7.37 -10.70
CA LYS A 98 5.73 8.41 -10.42
C LYS A 98 6.33 8.26 -9.03
N ALA A 99 5.52 7.96 -8.00
CA ALA A 99 6.00 7.69 -6.65
C ALA A 99 6.97 6.49 -6.63
N ILE A 100 6.62 5.40 -7.30
CA ILE A 100 7.45 4.19 -7.44
C ILE A 100 8.75 4.48 -8.20
N HIS A 101 8.69 5.28 -9.27
CA HIS A 101 9.88 5.67 -10.03
C HIS A 101 10.86 6.47 -9.15
N LEU A 102 10.35 7.35 -8.29
CA LEU A 102 11.17 8.15 -7.37
C LEU A 102 11.70 7.34 -6.18
N LYS A 103 10.95 6.34 -5.74
CA LYS A 103 11.28 5.48 -4.58
C LYS A 103 10.93 4.03 -4.91
N SER A 104 11.88 3.31 -5.51
CA SER A 104 11.67 1.94 -6.01
C SER A 104 11.37 0.89 -4.93
N ASN A 105 11.63 1.19 -3.66
CA ASN A 105 11.27 0.36 -2.50
C ASN A 105 10.02 0.86 -1.75
N TYR A 106 9.07 1.48 -2.45
CA TYR A 106 7.85 2.02 -1.85
C TYR A 106 6.72 1.00 -1.88
N ALA A 107 6.75 0.04 -0.94
CA ALA A 107 5.79 -1.06 -0.86
C ALA A 107 4.33 -0.60 -0.84
N GLU A 108 4.02 0.49 -0.13
CA GLU A 108 2.67 1.06 -0.06
C GLU A 108 2.19 1.54 -1.44
N ALA A 109 3.03 2.22 -2.21
CA ALA A 109 2.65 2.70 -3.53
C ALA A 109 2.40 1.54 -4.52
N TYR A 110 3.19 0.47 -4.43
CA TYR A 110 2.91 -0.76 -5.18
C TYR A 110 1.59 -1.39 -4.77
N SER A 111 1.31 -1.50 -3.47
CA SER A 111 0.05 -2.03 -2.95
C SER A 111 -1.15 -1.23 -3.46
N ASN A 112 -1.10 0.10 -3.34
CA ASN A 112 -2.15 0.99 -3.77
C ASN A 112 -2.37 0.95 -5.29
N LEU A 113 -1.29 0.89 -6.08
CA LEU A 113 -1.38 0.69 -7.53
C LEU A 113 -2.05 -0.64 -7.86
N GLY A 114 -1.71 -1.71 -7.16
CA GLY A 114 -2.33 -3.02 -7.31
C GLY A 114 -3.84 -2.99 -7.05
N ILE A 115 -4.30 -2.28 -6.03
CA ILE A 115 -5.73 -2.10 -5.73
C ILE A 115 -6.43 -1.42 -6.92
N VAL A 116 -5.90 -0.30 -7.39
CA VAL A 116 -6.50 0.46 -8.50
C VAL A 116 -6.53 -0.35 -9.80
N LEU A 117 -5.47 -1.09 -10.09
CA LEU A 117 -5.43 -1.96 -11.27
C LEU A 117 -6.45 -3.10 -11.17
N GLY A 118 -6.62 -3.68 -9.98
CA GLY A 118 -7.66 -4.68 -9.72
C GLY A 118 -9.06 -4.14 -9.94
N GLU A 119 -9.37 -2.93 -9.46
CA GLU A 119 -10.65 -2.25 -9.69
C GLU A 119 -10.88 -1.92 -11.17
N GLN A 120 -9.82 -1.73 -11.96
CA GLN A 120 -9.89 -1.57 -13.43
C GLN A 120 -10.02 -2.90 -14.19
N GLY A 121 -10.03 -4.04 -13.50
CA GLY A 121 -10.07 -5.38 -14.10
C GLY A 121 -8.73 -5.85 -14.68
N LYS A 122 -7.64 -5.13 -14.45
CA LYS A 122 -6.28 -5.46 -14.91
C LYS A 122 -5.61 -6.41 -13.90
N LEU A 123 -6.17 -7.61 -13.77
CA LEU A 123 -5.84 -8.54 -12.69
C LEU A 123 -4.37 -8.99 -12.71
N ASP A 124 -3.78 -9.22 -13.90
CA ASP A 124 -2.37 -9.61 -14.03
C ASP A 124 -1.42 -8.52 -13.54
N GLU A 125 -1.68 -7.29 -13.98
CA GLU A 125 -0.90 -6.14 -13.55
C GLU A 125 -1.04 -5.91 -12.04
N ALA A 126 -2.24 -6.07 -11.49
CA ALA A 126 -2.49 -5.96 -10.05
C ALA A 126 -1.68 -7.00 -9.25
N MET A 127 -1.70 -8.26 -9.66
CA MET A 127 -0.92 -9.34 -9.03
C MET A 127 0.58 -9.04 -9.04
N GLU A 128 1.10 -8.56 -10.16
CA GLU A 128 2.51 -8.16 -10.28
C GLU A 128 2.87 -7.06 -9.27
N GLN A 129 2.00 -6.05 -9.12
CA GLN A 129 2.26 -4.98 -8.15
C GLN A 129 2.17 -5.49 -6.70
N TYR A 130 1.21 -6.36 -6.36
CA TYR A 130 1.16 -6.98 -5.04
C TYR A 130 2.39 -7.83 -4.73
N GLN A 131 2.90 -8.61 -5.69
CA GLN A 131 4.13 -9.38 -5.52
C GLN A 131 5.34 -8.47 -5.27
N LYS A 132 5.45 -7.34 -5.98
CA LYS A 132 6.50 -6.35 -5.72
C LYS A 132 6.37 -5.73 -4.33
N ALA A 133 5.16 -5.38 -3.90
CA ALA A 133 4.90 -4.87 -2.55
C ALA A 133 5.35 -5.87 -1.49
N LEU A 134 4.98 -7.15 -1.62
CA LEU A 134 5.35 -8.21 -0.68
C LEU A 134 6.82 -8.56 -0.70
N LYS A 135 7.50 -8.42 -1.85
CA LYS A 135 8.95 -8.57 -1.93
C LYS A 135 9.69 -7.51 -1.13
N ILE A 136 9.15 -6.28 -1.08
CA ILE A 136 9.72 -5.16 -0.32
C ILE A 136 9.35 -5.27 1.16
N ASN A 137 8.09 -5.53 1.45
CA ASN A 137 7.57 -5.69 2.81
C ASN A 137 6.66 -6.94 2.91
N PRO A 138 7.20 -8.07 3.35
CA PRO A 138 6.42 -9.30 3.52
C PRO A 138 5.35 -9.24 4.62
N GLY A 139 5.37 -8.21 5.48
CA GLY A 139 4.43 -8.04 6.59
C GLY A 139 3.09 -7.40 6.22
N LEU A 140 2.83 -7.13 4.93
CA LEU A 140 1.60 -6.49 4.47
C LEU A 140 0.45 -7.49 4.38
N PHE A 141 -0.22 -7.77 5.51
CA PHE A 141 -1.28 -8.77 5.59
C PHE A 141 -2.46 -8.47 4.65
N GLN A 142 -2.83 -7.20 4.44
CA GLN A 142 -3.88 -6.83 3.49
C GLN A 142 -3.49 -7.19 2.05
N VAL A 143 -2.21 -7.04 1.69
CA VAL A 143 -1.71 -7.37 0.34
C VAL A 143 -1.70 -8.88 0.12
N HIS A 144 -1.33 -9.66 1.14
CA HIS A 144 -1.47 -11.12 1.09
C HIS A 144 -2.91 -11.53 0.83
N ASN A 145 -3.88 -10.96 1.54
CA ASN A 145 -5.30 -11.23 1.31
C ASN A 145 -5.75 -10.80 -0.10
N SER A 146 -5.33 -9.63 -0.59
CA SER A 146 -5.69 -9.15 -1.92
C SER A 146 -5.12 -10.02 -3.03
N LEU A 147 -3.85 -10.44 -2.91
CA LEU A 147 -3.22 -11.37 -3.85
C LEU A 147 -3.93 -12.74 -3.83
N ALA A 148 -4.29 -13.24 -2.65
CA ALA A 148 -5.03 -14.50 -2.51
C ALA A 148 -6.39 -14.46 -3.20
N ILE A 149 -7.12 -13.34 -3.12
CA ILE A 149 -8.39 -13.17 -3.83
C ILE A 149 -8.19 -13.32 -5.34
N LEU A 150 -7.16 -12.68 -5.91
CA LEU A 150 -6.89 -12.76 -7.35
C LEU A 150 -6.44 -14.16 -7.78
N LEU A 151 -5.65 -14.85 -6.96
CA LEU A 151 -5.23 -16.24 -7.19
C LEU A 151 -6.45 -17.18 -7.19
N ALA A 152 -7.37 -17.04 -6.21
CA ALA A 152 -8.58 -17.82 -6.14
C ALA A 152 -9.50 -17.60 -7.37
N GLN A 153 -9.63 -16.35 -7.82
CA GLN A 153 -10.38 -16.01 -9.05
C GLN A 153 -9.82 -16.68 -10.31
N ARG A 154 -8.50 -16.95 -10.33
CA ARG A 154 -7.83 -17.70 -11.41
C ARG A 154 -7.87 -19.21 -11.25
N GLY A 155 -8.46 -19.70 -10.16
CA GLY A 155 -8.48 -21.13 -9.83
C GLY A 155 -7.21 -21.65 -9.18
N ASP A 156 -6.21 -20.79 -8.90
CA ASP A 156 -5.06 -21.17 -8.09
C ASP A 156 -5.43 -21.11 -6.60
N PHE A 157 -6.22 -22.10 -6.19
CA PHE A 157 -6.66 -22.21 -4.80
C PHE A 157 -5.52 -22.53 -3.84
N SER A 158 -4.50 -23.26 -4.31
CA SER A 158 -3.34 -23.60 -3.47
C SER A 158 -2.55 -22.35 -3.09
N GLY A 159 -2.22 -21.52 -4.07
CA GLY A 159 -1.58 -20.24 -3.86
C GLY A 159 -2.44 -19.30 -3.00
N ALA A 160 -3.74 -19.25 -3.27
CA ALA A 160 -4.68 -18.44 -2.50
C ALA A 160 -4.71 -18.83 -1.02
N LEU A 161 -4.87 -20.10 -0.69
CA LEU A 161 -4.90 -20.60 0.68
C LEU A 161 -3.60 -20.29 1.43
N SER A 162 -2.44 -20.43 0.75
CA SER A 162 -1.14 -20.07 1.33
C SER A 162 -1.08 -18.57 1.70
N HIS A 163 -1.53 -17.70 0.81
CA HIS A 163 -1.52 -16.26 1.07
C HIS A 163 -2.57 -15.83 2.10
N TYR A 164 -3.77 -16.43 2.14
CA TYR A 164 -4.72 -16.20 3.24
C TYR A 164 -4.12 -16.61 4.58
N GLN A 165 -3.45 -17.77 4.64
CA GLN A 165 -2.78 -18.21 5.87
C GLN A 165 -1.70 -17.23 6.32
N GLN A 166 -0.90 -16.67 5.38
CA GLN A 166 0.07 -15.61 5.71
C GLN A 166 -0.63 -14.36 6.29
N ALA A 167 -1.74 -13.92 5.67
CA ALA A 167 -2.50 -12.78 6.17
C ALA A 167 -3.02 -13.01 7.61
N ILE A 168 -3.54 -14.20 7.89
CA ILE A 168 -4.03 -14.62 9.22
C ILE A 168 -2.87 -14.69 10.23
N THR A 169 -1.73 -15.25 9.82
CA THR A 169 -0.56 -15.36 10.69
C THR A 169 -0.02 -13.97 11.09
N LEU A 170 0.01 -13.04 10.14
CA LEU A 170 0.45 -11.65 10.37
C LEU A 170 -0.56 -10.83 11.17
N HIS A 171 -1.86 -11.10 10.99
CA HIS A 171 -2.94 -10.41 11.70
C HIS A 171 -4.03 -11.41 12.10
N PRO A 172 -3.93 -12.07 13.27
CA PRO A 172 -4.85 -13.12 13.68
C PRO A 172 -6.32 -12.71 13.82
N GLY A 173 -6.61 -11.42 14.00
CA GLY A 173 -7.98 -10.89 14.06
C GLY A 173 -8.58 -10.45 12.72
N PHE A 174 -7.93 -10.76 11.59
CA PHE A 174 -8.37 -10.29 10.27
C PHE A 174 -9.54 -11.13 9.74
N ALA A 175 -10.75 -10.85 10.22
CA ALA A 175 -11.99 -11.58 9.88
C ALA A 175 -12.21 -11.76 8.37
N GLN A 176 -11.84 -10.77 7.55
CA GLN A 176 -11.98 -10.85 6.10
C GLN A 176 -11.12 -11.97 5.49
N ALA A 177 -9.91 -12.20 5.99
CA ALA A 177 -9.05 -13.26 5.47
C ALA A 177 -9.63 -14.64 5.79
N TYR A 178 -10.18 -14.82 6.98
CA TYR A 178 -10.90 -16.08 7.33
C TYR A 178 -12.10 -16.30 6.42
N ASN A 179 -12.96 -15.30 6.24
CA ASN A 179 -14.11 -15.42 5.32
C ASN A 179 -13.69 -15.77 3.90
N ASN A 180 -12.65 -15.11 3.38
CA ASN A 180 -12.18 -15.34 2.02
C ASN A 180 -11.53 -16.72 1.87
N MET A 181 -10.78 -17.19 2.88
CA MET A 181 -10.22 -18.53 2.94
C MET A 181 -11.34 -19.58 2.96
N GLY A 182 -12.38 -19.39 3.79
CA GLY A 182 -13.57 -20.22 3.80
C GLY A 182 -14.27 -20.28 2.45
N SER A 183 -14.39 -19.12 1.78
CA SER A 183 -15.00 -19.06 0.43
C SER A 183 -14.17 -19.81 -0.62
N ALA A 184 -12.84 -19.73 -0.56
CA ALA A 184 -11.96 -20.48 -1.44
C ALA A 184 -12.05 -22.00 -1.23
N LEU A 185 -12.17 -22.44 0.03
CA LEU A 185 -12.38 -23.85 0.39
C LEU A 185 -13.76 -24.34 -0.08
N ALA A 186 -14.82 -23.55 0.14
CA ALA A 186 -16.15 -23.87 -0.33
C ALA A 186 -16.21 -23.99 -1.87
N GLY A 187 -15.47 -23.13 -2.59
CA GLY A 187 -15.32 -23.23 -4.04
C GLY A 187 -14.66 -24.53 -4.52
N GLN A 188 -13.90 -25.21 -3.65
CA GLN A 188 -13.33 -26.55 -3.88
C GLN A 188 -14.24 -27.69 -3.40
N GLY A 189 -15.44 -27.40 -2.89
CA GLY A 189 -16.33 -28.38 -2.29
C GLY A 189 -15.92 -28.83 -0.87
N ARG A 190 -14.92 -28.21 -0.25
CA ARG A 190 -14.41 -28.51 1.11
C ARG A 190 -15.25 -27.77 2.15
N PHE A 191 -16.55 -28.09 2.19
CA PHE A 191 -17.53 -27.30 2.96
C PHE A 191 -17.31 -27.37 4.47
N GLU A 192 -16.91 -28.53 5.01
CA GLU A 192 -16.63 -28.70 6.43
C GLU A 192 -15.48 -27.81 6.90
N GLU A 193 -14.41 -27.72 6.09
CA GLU A 193 -13.29 -26.85 6.39
C GLU A 193 -13.67 -25.36 6.22
N ALA A 194 -14.48 -25.04 5.22
CA ALA A 194 -14.99 -23.70 5.02
C ALA A 194 -15.81 -23.19 6.22
N ILE A 195 -16.65 -24.05 6.81
CA ILE A 195 -17.45 -23.76 8.01
C ILE A 195 -16.55 -23.28 9.15
N VAL A 196 -15.44 -23.97 9.42
CA VAL A 196 -14.50 -23.61 10.49
C VAL A 196 -13.98 -22.18 10.28
N HIS A 197 -13.62 -21.82 9.05
CA HIS A 197 -13.10 -20.49 8.75
C HIS A 197 -14.17 -19.39 8.79
N PHE A 198 -15.42 -19.69 8.36
CA PHE A 198 -16.51 -18.73 8.51
C PHE A 198 -16.86 -18.50 9.99
N GLU A 199 -16.83 -19.53 10.84
CA GLU A 199 -17.02 -19.39 12.29
C GLU A 199 -15.92 -18.54 12.92
N GLN A 200 -14.65 -18.72 12.51
CA GLN A 200 -13.56 -17.86 12.97
C GLN A 200 -13.76 -16.39 12.53
N ALA A 201 -14.20 -16.15 11.29
CA ALA A 201 -14.49 -14.81 10.83
C ALA A 201 -15.57 -14.12 11.70
N ILE A 202 -16.64 -14.85 12.05
CA ILE A 202 -17.72 -14.33 12.91
C ILE A 202 -17.25 -14.14 14.36
N ASN A 203 -16.36 -15.01 14.84
CA ASN A 203 -15.78 -14.89 16.18
C ASN A 203 -14.96 -13.60 16.33
N PHE A 204 -14.23 -13.18 15.30
CA PHE A 204 -13.46 -11.92 15.29
C PHE A 204 -14.33 -10.70 14.98
N ASP A 205 -15.38 -10.84 14.16
CA ASP A 205 -16.35 -9.79 13.86
C ASP A 205 -17.77 -10.37 13.86
N SER A 206 -18.44 -10.27 15.00
CA SER A 206 -19.80 -10.79 15.19
C SER A 206 -20.87 -10.12 14.31
N HIS A 207 -20.55 -8.96 13.71
CA HIS A 207 -21.42 -8.24 12.79
C HIS A 207 -21.12 -8.51 11.32
N TYR A 208 -20.19 -9.41 11.03
CA TYR A 208 -19.79 -9.72 9.65
C TYR A 208 -20.85 -10.56 8.92
N ARG A 209 -21.89 -9.89 8.47
CA ARG A 209 -23.07 -10.52 7.83
C ARG A 209 -22.74 -11.41 6.62
N VAL A 210 -21.67 -11.09 5.87
CA VAL A 210 -21.26 -11.89 4.72
C VAL A 210 -20.76 -13.26 5.18
N ALA A 211 -19.92 -13.31 6.23
CA ALA A 211 -19.44 -14.56 6.80
C ALA A 211 -20.60 -15.40 7.35
N GLN A 212 -21.59 -14.77 8.02
CA GLN A 212 -22.78 -15.47 8.49
C GLN A 212 -23.57 -16.13 7.35
N LYS A 213 -23.83 -15.41 6.26
CA LYS A 213 -24.51 -15.96 5.08
C LYS A 213 -23.72 -17.11 4.45
N ASN A 214 -22.39 -16.98 4.36
CA ASN A 214 -21.52 -18.00 3.80
C ASN A 214 -21.52 -19.26 4.68
N LEU A 215 -21.50 -19.10 6.02
CA LEU A 215 -21.62 -20.20 6.99
C LEU A 215 -22.93 -20.97 6.82
N ASP A 216 -24.06 -20.25 6.77
CA ASP A 216 -25.39 -20.87 6.63
C ASP A 216 -25.49 -21.65 5.30
N LEU A 217 -24.96 -21.11 4.22
CA LEU A 217 -24.90 -21.78 2.93
C LEU A 217 -24.04 -23.05 2.99
N ALA A 218 -22.84 -22.97 3.55
CA ALA A 218 -21.93 -24.11 3.65
C ALA A 218 -22.56 -25.25 4.46
N ARG A 219 -23.18 -24.94 5.61
CA ARG A 219 -23.92 -25.92 6.44
C ARG A 219 -25.07 -26.59 5.67
N SER A 220 -25.83 -25.83 4.88
CA SER A 220 -26.89 -26.35 4.04
C SER A 220 -26.38 -27.35 2.98
N LEU A 221 -25.19 -27.06 2.39
CA LEU A 221 -24.58 -27.92 1.37
C LEU A 221 -24.07 -29.25 1.98
N VAL A 222 -23.46 -29.20 3.15
CA VAL A 222 -23.06 -30.40 3.90
C VAL A 222 -24.30 -31.27 4.22
N GLY A 223 -25.38 -30.67 4.71
CA GLY A 223 -26.63 -31.42 5.03
C GLY A 223 -27.23 -32.11 3.81
N LYS A 224 -27.24 -31.45 2.66
CA LYS A 224 -27.72 -32.03 1.39
C LYS A 224 -26.83 -33.19 0.87
N SER A 225 -25.50 -33.01 0.98
CA SER A 225 -24.53 -34.05 0.60
C SER A 225 -24.74 -35.31 1.42
N ASN A 226 -24.85 -35.18 2.75
CA ASN A 226 -25.06 -36.29 3.65
C ASN A 226 -26.41 -36.99 3.44
N ALA A 227 -27.48 -36.27 3.17
CA ALA A 227 -28.79 -36.83 2.86
C ALA A 227 -28.78 -37.65 1.56
N ARG A 228 -28.05 -37.17 0.53
CA ARG A 228 -27.90 -37.87 -0.76
C ARG A 228 -27.14 -39.21 -0.58
N VAL A 229 -26.01 -39.20 0.14
CA VAL A 229 -25.22 -40.39 0.45
C VAL A 229 -26.08 -41.42 1.20
N GLN A 230 -26.90 -41.00 2.18
CA GLN A 230 -27.79 -41.91 2.89
C GLN A 230 -28.91 -42.50 2.02
N GLN A 231 -29.36 -41.79 0.97
CA GLN A 231 -30.33 -42.33 0.01
C GLN A 231 -29.72 -43.35 -0.96
N GLU A 232 -28.44 -43.19 -1.33
CA GLU A 232 -27.72 -44.11 -2.22
C GLU A 232 -27.31 -45.43 -1.53
N ILE A 233 -27.24 -45.44 -0.17
CA ILE A 233 -26.89 -46.63 0.64
C ILE A 233 -28.15 -47.49 0.97
N ARG A 234 -29.36 -46.97 0.79
CA ARG A 234 -30.64 -47.69 1.01
C ARG A 234 -31.14 -48.35 -0.25
#